data_90a61599e1de919843c46777c3363372
#
_entry.id   90a61599e1de919843c46777c3363372
#
_cell.length_a   1.000
_cell.length_b   1.000
_cell.length_c   1.000
_cell.angle_alpha   90.00
_cell.angle_beta   90.00
_cell.angle_gamma   90.00
#
_symmetry.space_group_name_H-M   'P 1'
#
loop_
_entity.id
_entity.type
_entity.pdbx_description
1 polymer ?
#
loop_
_entity_poly.entity_id
_entity_poly.type
_entity_poly.pdbx_seq_one_letter_code
_entity_poly.pdbx_strand_id
1 'polypeptide(L)'
;MSPSVRDKILLQSKCGIVSGVMYDFSKEHILSSVDGILKRLRTDYLDVLVLHRPDALMEPEEVAEAFNRLQQSGKVRNFGVSNHKSSQIRLLQKYISQPLVTDQLQFSLPNSSMIQSGMEVNMTTAGAIDRDDSILDFCRLNDITIQTWSPFQYGFFEGVFIGSDKYPELNRCLEEIADKYHTTPTTIAAAWILRHPAHMQLIAGTTKPSRFREICAACDITLTREEWYRLYLAAGHILP
;
A
#
# COMPACT_ATOMS: atom_id res chain seq x y z
N MET A 1 -11.93 -22.90 -2.11
CA MET A 1 -10.74 -22.91 -3.00
C MET A 1 -10.16 -24.31 -2.96
N SER A 2 -9.66 -24.87 -4.09
CA SER A 2 -8.99 -26.18 -4.03
C SER A 2 -7.64 -26.04 -3.32
N PRO A 3 -7.18 -27.07 -2.57
CA PRO A 3 -5.88 -27.02 -1.90
C PRO A 3 -4.73 -26.70 -2.87
N SER A 4 -4.73 -27.27 -4.06
CA SER A 4 -3.71 -27.06 -5.10
C SER A 4 -3.61 -25.62 -5.61
N VAL A 5 -4.68 -24.83 -5.51
CA VAL A 5 -4.67 -23.38 -5.83
C VAL A 5 -4.27 -22.58 -4.61
N ARG A 6 -4.79 -22.96 -3.41
CA ARG A 6 -4.50 -22.24 -2.17
C ARG A 6 -3.02 -22.15 -1.86
N ASP A 7 -2.29 -23.22 -2.09
CA ASP A 7 -0.84 -23.30 -1.82
C ASP A 7 0.03 -22.48 -2.79
N LYS A 8 -0.56 -21.99 -3.89
CA LYS A 8 0.13 -21.20 -4.92
C LYS A 8 -0.10 -19.69 -4.80
N ILE A 9 -0.91 -19.26 -3.84
CA ILE A 9 -1.25 -17.85 -3.66
C ILE A 9 -0.95 -17.39 -2.23
N LEU A 10 -0.56 -16.13 -2.08
CA LEU A 10 -0.51 -15.44 -0.79
C LEU A 10 -1.87 -14.75 -0.58
N LEU A 11 -2.61 -15.21 0.41
CA LEU A 11 -3.94 -14.69 0.73
C LEU A 11 -3.83 -13.70 1.88
N GLN A 12 -4.19 -12.45 1.59
CA GLN A 12 -4.14 -11.35 2.55
C GLN A 12 -5.53 -10.78 2.80
N SER A 13 -5.84 -10.44 4.04
CA SER A 13 -7.08 -9.76 4.41
C SER A 13 -6.83 -8.74 5.51
N LYS A 14 -7.86 -7.95 5.84
CA LYS A 14 -7.78 -6.87 6.83
C LYS A 14 -8.87 -6.98 7.88
N CYS A 15 -8.58 -6.46 9.09
CA CYS A 15 -9.56 -6.29 10.18
C CYS A 15 -9.39 -4.93 10.87
N GLY A 16 -10.22 -4.63 11.85
CA GLY A 16 -10.10 -3.43 12.68
C GLY A 16 -10.99 -2.26 12.26
N ILE A 17 -11.92 -2.46 11.31
CA ILE A 17 -12.95 -1.46 10.97
C ILE A 17 -14.33 -2.04 11.22
N VAL A 18 -15.10 -1.39 12.09
CA VAL A 18 -16.55 -1.56 12.19
C VAL A 18 -17.19 -0.47 11.35
N SER A 19 -17.64 -0.85 10.14
CA SER A 19 -18.07 0.09 9.10
C SER A 19 -19.07 1.12 9.58
N GLY A 20 -18.76 2.40 9.44
CA GLY A 20 -19.61 3.53 9.81
C GLY A 20 -19.76 3.76 11.32
N VAL A 21 -19.05 3.02 12.17
CA VAL A 21 -19.17 3.09 13.62
C VAL A 21 -17.85 3.47 14.29
N MET A 22 -16.80 2.63 14.18
CA MET A 22 -15.54 2.82 14.91
C MET A 22 -14.39 2.02 14.28
N TYR A 23 -13.17 2.31 14.71
CA TYR A 23 -12.05 1.38 14.63
C TYR A 23 -12.02 0.54 15.90
N ASP A 24 -11.60 -0.72 15.78
CA ASP A 24 -11.60 -1.66 16.90
C ASP A 24 -10.44 -2.65 16.76
N PHE A 25 -9.40 -2.45 17.59
CA PHE A 25 -8.25 -3.35 17.70
C PHE A 25 -8.29 -4.17 18.99
N SER A 26 -9.46 -4.30 19.62
CA SER A 26 -9.62 -5.23 20.74
C SER A 26 -9.29 -6.66 20.31
N LYS A 27 -8.79 -7.43 21.24
CA LYS A 27 -8.49 -8.85 21.02
C LYS A 27 -9.71 -9.60 20.45
N GLU A 28 -10.88 -9.38 21.04
CA GLU A 28 -12.12 -10.05 20.66
C GLU A 28 -12.52 -9.73 19.22
N HIS A 29 -12.41 -8.46 18.81
CA HIS A 29 -12.73 -8.05 17.45
C HIS A 29 -11.73 -8.63 16.43
N ILE A 30 -10.44 -8.61 16.72
CA ILE A 30 -9.42 -9.18 15.83
C ILE A 30 -9.67 -10.67 15.63
N LEU A 31 -9.87 -11.45 16.71
CA LEU A 31 -10.08 -12.89 16.63
C LEU A 31 -11.37 -13.24 15.87
N SER A 32 -12.50 -12.60 16.21
CA SER A 32 -13.78 -12.84 15.55
C SER A 32 -13.77 -12.42 14.08
N SER A 33 -13.06 -11.34 13.75
CA SER A 33 -12.88 -10.89 12.37
C SER A 33 -12.16 -11.94 11.53
N VAL A 34 -11.07 -12.53 12.05
CA VAL A 34 -10.32 -13.58 11.35
C VAL A 34 -11.20 -14.81 11.13
N ASP A 35 -11.94 -15.25 12.14
CA ASP A 35 -12.85 -16.39 12.01
C ASP A 35 -13.91 -16.14 10.93
N GLY A 36 -14.48 -14.94 10.89
CA GLY A 36 -15.40 -14.52 9.85
C GLY A 36 -14.77 -14.47 8.45
N ILE A 37 -13.53 -13.99 8.34
CA ILE A 37 -12.77 -13.95 7.08
C ILE A 37 -12.51 -15.37 6.56
N LEU A 38 -11.97 -16.25 7.39
CA LEU A 38 -11.67 -17.64 7.02
C LEU A 38 -12.92 -18.38 6.54
N LYS A 39 -14.05 -18.21 7.25
CA LYS A 39 -15.35 -18.78 6.86
C LYS A 39 -15.80 -18.28 5.48
N ARG A 40 -15.74 -16.97 5.21
CA ARG A 40 -16.15 -16.40 3.91
C ARG A 40 -15.24 -16.82 2.77
N LEU A 41 -13.93 -16.87 3.02
CA LEU A 41 -12.94 -17.28 2.02
C LEU A 41 -12.84 -18.78 1.85
N ARG A 42 -13.46 -19.58 2.72
CA ARG A 42 -13.41 -21.05 2.75
C ARG A 42 -11.96 -21.56 2.73
N THR A 43 -11.19 -21.09 3.70
CA THR A 43 -9.77 -21.44 3.91
C THR A 43 -9.50 -21.54 5.41
N ASP A 44 -8.48 -22.29 5.78
CA ASP A 44 -8.12 -22.51 7.18
C ASP A 44 -7.11 -21.48 7.69
N TYR A 45 -6.46 -20.72 6.77
CA TYR A 45 -5.46 -19.74 7.16
C TYR A 45 -5.35 -18.56 6.19
N LEU A 46 -4.81 -17.46 6.70
CA LEU A 46 -4.32 -16.32 5.94
C LEU A 46 -2.79 -16.33 5.93
N ASP A 47 -2.19 -15.92 4.82
CA ASP A 47 -0.75 -15.70 4.77
C ASP A 47 -0.38 -14.38 5.44
N VAL A 48 -1.23 -13.34 5.31
CA VAL A 48 -1.04 -12.05 5.98
C VAL A 48 -2.37 -11.51 6.49
N LEU A 49 -2.40 -11.08 7.76
CA LEU A 49 -3.46 -10.27 8.33
C LEU A 49 -2.97 -8.84 8.50
N VAL A 50 -3.73 -7.86 8.02
CA VAL A 50 -3.39 -6.43 8.10
C VAL A 50 -4.36 -5.69 9.02
N LEU A 51 -3.87 -4.91 9.97
CA LEU A 51 -4.66 -3.93 10.72
C LEU A 51 -4.96 -2.74 9.80
N HIS A 52 -6.27 -2.46 9.56
CA HIS A 52 -6.69 -1.67 8.39
C HIS A 52 -6.45 -0.16 8.51
N ARG A 53 -6.65 0.41 9.70
CA ARG A 53 -6.44 1.83 10.03
C ARG A 53 -6.03 1.95 11.50
N PRO A 54 -5.21 2.93 11.88
CA PRO A 54 -4.86 3.14 13.29
C PRO A 54 -6.11 3.32 14.13
N ASP A 55 -6.21 2.55 15.20
CA ASP A 55 -7.23 2.72 16.23
C ASP A 55 -6.67 3.63 17.34
N ALA A 56 -7.37 4.74 17.63
CA ALA A 56 -6.95 5.68 18.66
C ALA A 56 -7.06 5.11 20.08
N LEU A 57 -7.86 4.07 20.26
CA LEU A 57 -8.08 3.40 21.55
C LEU A 57 -7.34 2.06 21.64
N MET A 58 -6.41 1.79 20.73
CA MET A 58 -5.63 0.55 20.70
C MET A 58 -4.87 0.34 22.01
N GLU A 59 -5.11 -0.81 22.64
CA GLU A 59 -4.27 -1.38 23.70
C GLU A 59 -3.29 -2.37 23.04
N PRO A 60 -1.99 -2.06 22.93
CA PRO A 60 -1.04 -2.91 22.19
C PRO A 60 -0.92 -4.33 22.77
N GLU A 61 -1.15 -4.51 24.06
CA GLU A 61 -1.17 -5.81 24.74
C GLU A 61 -2.30 -6.72 24.21
N GLU A 62 -3.48 -6.16 23.95
CA GLU A 62 -4.60 -6.92 23.37
C GLU A 62 -4.30 -7.37 21.95
N VAL A 63 -3.69 -6.49 21.14
CA VAL A 63 -3.23 -6.86 19.80
C VAL A 63 -2.18 -7.96 19.87
N ALA A 64 -1.22 -7.87 20.80
CA ALA A 64 -0.19 -8.88 20.99
C ALA A 64 -0.79 -10.24 21.37
N GLU A 65 -1.78 -10.26 22.27
CA GLU A 65 -2.46 -11.51 22.66
C GLU A 65 -3.23 -12.11 21.45
N ALA A 66 -3.94 -11.28 20.68
CA ALA A 66 -4.64 -11.73 19.49
C ALA A 66 -3.69 -12.31 18.45
N PHE A 67 -2.57 -11.63 18.14
CA PHE A 67 -1.58 -12.11 17.17
C PHE A 67 -0.94 -13.41 17.61
N ASN A 68 -0.57 -13.53 18.89
CA ASN A 68 -0.04 -14.78 19.45
C ASN A 68 -1.01 -15.95 19.27
N ARG A 69 -2.29 -15.76 19.60
CA ARG A 69 -3.31 -16.82 19.44
C ARG A 69 -3.51 -17.21 17.98
N LEU A 70 -3.57 -16.23 17.08
CA LEU A 70 -3.77 -16.45 15.64
C LEU A 70 -2.59 -17.19 15.02
N GLN A 71 -1.36 -16.85 15.41
CA GLN A 71 -0.18 -17.51 14.92
C GLN A 71 -0.04 -18.93 15.49
N GLN A 72 -0.23 -19.10 16.79
CA GLN A 72 -0.16 -20.42 17.44
C GLN A 72 -1.20 -21.40 16.92
N SER A 73 -2.40 -20.91 16.59
CA SER A 73 -3.47 -21.73 16.00
C SER A 73 -3.27 -21.99 14.50
N GLY A 74 -2.25 -21.41 13.87
CA GLY A 74 -1.98 -21.53 12.43
C GLY A 74 -2.97 -20.78 11.53
N LYS A 75 -3.89 -19.98 12.10
CA LYS A 75 -4.88 -19.22 11.33
C LYS A 75 -4.28 -18.04 10.56
N VAL A 76 -3.17 -17.46 11.05
CA VAL A 76 -2.44 -16.35 10.41
C VAL A 76 -0.96 -16.62 10.47
N ARG A 77 -0.27 -16.48 9.35
CA ARG A 77 1.17 -16.71 9.23
C ARG A 77 2.01 -15.46 9.52
N ASN A 78 1.58 -14.32 8.97
CA ASN A 78 2.28 -13.05 9.08
C ASN A 78 1.29 -11.92 9.34
N PHE A 79 1.80 -10.79 9.84
CA PHE A 79 1.02 -9.62 10.21
C PHE A 79 1.56 -8.37 9.54
N GLY A 80 0.68 -7.41 9.31
CA GLY A 80 1.01 -6.11 8.76
C GLY A 80 0.04 -5.04 9.23
N VAL A 81 0.24 -3.83 8.74
CA VAL A 81 -0.59 -2.68 9.04
C VAL A 81 -0.99 -1.95 7.75
N SER A 82 -1.88 -0.98 7.87
CA SER A 82 -2.25 -0.09 6.76
C SER A 82 -2.45 1.32 7.30
N ASN A 83 -1.85 2.29 6.61
CA ASN A 83 -1.94 3.72 6.95
C ASN A 83 -1.43 4.05 8.36
N HIS A 84 -0.44 3.32 8.84
CA HIS A 84 0.22 3.61 10.11
C HIS A 84 1.44 4.54 9.90
N LYS A 85 1.71 5.38 10.88
CA LYS A 85 2.95 6.16 10.98
C LYS A 85 4.07 5.32 11.56
N SER A 86 5.32 5.71 11.31
CA SER A 86 6.48 5.01 11.84
C SER A 86 6.47 4.86 13.36
N SER A 87 6.04 5.91 14.07
CA SER A 87 5.91 5.90 15.54
C SER A 87 4.84 4.92 16.04
N GLN A 88 3.73 4.77 15.31
CA GLN A 88 2.67 3.80 15.65
C GLN A 88 3.14 2.36 15.44
N ILE A 89 3.89 2.11 14.36
CA ILE A 89 4.51 0.80 14.12
C ILE A 89 5.51 0.47 15.22
N ARG A 90 6.37 1.42 15.62
CA ARG A 90 7.33 1.23 16.73
C ARG A 90 6.62 0.93 18.05
N LEU A 91 5.52 1.64 18.34
CA LEU A 91 4.72 1.38 19.54
C LEU A 91 4.20 -0.06 19.54
N LEU A 92 3.57 -0.49 18.45
CA LEU A 92 3.04 -1.85 18.33
C LEU A 92 4.14 -2.92 18.42
N GLN A 93 5.27 -2.72 17.71
CA GLN A 93 6.42 -3.65 17.73
C GLN A 93 7.08 -3.80 19.09
N LYS A 94 6.88 -2.86 20.01
CA LYS A 94 7.37 -3.00 21.40
C LYS A 94 6.63 -4.11 22.16
N TYR A 95 5.40 -4.42 21.77
CA TYR A 95 4.51 -5.36 22.48
C TYR A 95 4.32 -6.68 21.73
N ILE A 96 4.32 -6.68 20.41
CA ILE A 96 4.19 -7.88 19.59
C ILE A 96 5.56 -8.51 19.33
N SER A 97 5.61 -9.84 19.30
CA SER A 97 6.82 -10.61 18.94
C SER A 97 6.93 -10.87 17.44
N GLN A 98 5.83 -10.75 16.71
CA GLN A 98 5.78 -10.96 15.26
C GLN A 98 6.29 -9.73 14.52
N PRO A 99 7.17 -9.88 13.52
CA PRO A 99 7.53 -8.78 12.67
C PRO A 99 6.32 -8.33 11.82
N LEU A 100 6.16 -7.03 11.66
CA LEU A 100 5.19 -6.48 10.70
C LEU A 100 5.84 -6.50 9.31
N VAL A 101 5.27 -7.28 8.39
CA VAL A 101 5.88 -7.53 7.07
C VAL A 101 5.47 -6.50 6.01
N THR A 102 4.39 -5.73 6.24
CA THR A 102 3.89 -4.76 5.27
C THR A 102 3.17 -3.59 5.93
N ASP A 103 3.26 -2.42 5.31
CA ASP A 103 2.33 -1.31 5.51
C ASP A 103 1.66 -0.95 4.17
N GLN A 104 0.33 -0.95 4.15
CA GLN A 104 -0.43 -0.55 2.96
C GLN A 104 -0.70 0.95 3.00
N LEU A 105 -0.09 1.70 2.09
CA LEU A 105 -0.15 3.16 2.03
C LEU A 105 -0.76 3.63 0.71
N GLN A 106 -1.50 4.74 0.72
CA GLN A 106 -1.92 5.37 -0.53
C GLN A 106 -0.70 5.94 -1.24
N PHE A 107 -0.53 5.57 -2.51
CA PHE A 107 0.55 6.11 -3.30
C PHE A 107 0.24 6.05 -4.79
N SER A 108 0.39 7.19 -5.45
CA SER A 108 0.24 7.35 -6.90
C SER A 108 1.03 8.57 -7.36
N LEU A 109 1.12 8.78 -8.68
CA LEU A 109 1.78 9.96 -9.24
C LEU A 109 1.28 11.28 -8.63
N PRO A 110 -0.05 11.59 -8.60
CA PRO A 110 -0.53 12.81 -7.96
C PRO A 110 -0.54 12.79 -6.42
N ASN A 111 -0.49 11.60 -5.81
CA ASN A 111 -0.52 11.44 -4.35
C ASN A 111 0.77 10.76 -3.86
N SER A 112 1.84 11.55 -3.79
CA SER A 112 3.19 11.06 -3.47
C SER A 112 3.86 11.79 -2.29
N SER A 113 3.07 12.23 -1.29
CA SER A 113 3.55 13.03 -0.15
C SER A 113 4.72 12.38 0.59
N MET A 114 4.75 11.05 0.73
CA MET A 114 5.85 10.34 1.39
C MET A 114 7.20 10.44 0.65
N ILE A 115 7.20 10.79 -0.66
CA ILE A 115 8.41 11.10 -1.40
C ILE A 115 8.72 12.60 -1.34
N GLN A 116 7.70 13.44 -1.48
CA GLN A 116 7.86 14.90 -1.47
C GLN A 116 8.55 15.39 -0.20
N SER A 117 8.09 14.95 0.97
CA SER A 117 8.67 15.35 2.26
C SER A 117 10.15 15.02 2.38
N GLY A 118 10.59 13.92 1.74
CA GLY A 118 12.00 13.53 1.69
C GLY A 118 12.84 14.28 0.66
N MET A 119 12.23 14.88 -0.37
CA MET A 119 12.95 15.68 -1.39
C MET A 119 12.94 17.18 -1.08
N GLU A 120 11.90 17.68 -0.46
CA GLU A 120 11.73 19.10 -0.12
C GLU A 120 12.21 19.41 1.30
N VAL A 121 13.17 18.64 1.83
CA VAL A 121 13.74 18.82 3.18
C VAL A 121 14.31 20.24 3.32
N ASN A 122 14.00 20.88 4.45
CA ASN A 122 14.42 22.24 4.78
C ASN A 122 13.85 23.34 3.84
N MET A 123 12.73 23.05 3.17
CA MET A 123 11.98 24.02 2.37
C MET A 123 10.69 24.46 3.09
N THR A 124 10.10 25.58 2.64
CA THR A 124 8.85 26.12 3.20
C THR A 124 7.62 25.81 2.34
N THR A 125 7.72 24.85 1.47
CA THR A 125 6.66 24.39 0.56
C THR A 125 5.66 23.48 1.26
N ALA A 126 4.49 23.29 0.67
CA ALA A 126 3.49 22.36 1.19
C ALA A 126 3.95 20.90 1.13
N GLY A 127 4.83 20.55 0.16
CA GLY A 127 5.40 19.21 0.01
C GLY A 127 6.43 18.87 1.11
N ALA A 128 7.09 19.88 1.70
CA ALA A 128 8.06 19.69 2.77
C ALA A 128 7.43 19.22 4.11
N ILE A 129 6.10 19.29 4.23
CA ILE A 129 5.43 18.91 5.48
C ILE A 129 5.38 17.38 5.57
N ASP A 130 6.14 16.82 6.49
CA ASP A 130 6.06 15.41 6.85
C ASP A 130 4.72 15.10 7.54
N ARG A 131 3.86 14.33 6.88
CA ARG A 131 2.52 13.96 7.35
C ARG A 131 2.45 12.55 7.89
N ASP A 132 3.47 11.75 7.64
CA ASP A 132 3.47 10.30 7.85
C ASP A 132 4.64 9.79 8.70
N ASP A 133 5.41 10.72 9.29
CA ASP A 133 6.51 10.38 10.19
C ASP A 133 7.63 9.61 9.47
N SER A 134 7.98 10.07 8.26
CA SER A 134 9.03 9.51 7.40
C SER A 134 8.84 8.00 7.14
N ILE A 135 7.59 7.60 6.89
CA ILE A 135 7.21 6.19 6.79
C ILE A 135 7.96 5.44 5.67
N LEU A 136 8.25 6.12 4.55
CA LEU A 136 8.97 5.53 3.43
C LEU A 136 10.35 5.00 3.85
N ASP A 137 11.16 5.84 4.49
CA ASP A 137 12.49 5.45 4.92
C ASP A 137 12.45 4.51 6.12
N PHE A 138 11.47 4.68 7.01
CA PHE A 138 11.26 3.74 8.11
C PHE A 138 10.96 2.33 7.61
N CYS A 139 10.07 2.17 6.63
CA CYS A 139 9.78 0.87 6.04
C CYS A 139 11.02 0.25 5.38
N ARG A 140 11.81 1.05 4.67
CA ARG A 140 13.07 0.57 4.04
C ARG A 140 14.12 0.13 5.06
N LEU A 141 14.24 0.85 6.18
CA LEU A 141 15.19 0.51 7.25
C LEU A 141 14.80 -0.75 8.04
N ASN A 142 13.53 -1.12 8.03
CA ASN A 142 12.99 -2.23 8.82
C ASN A 142 12.48 -3.40 7.95
N ASP A 143 12.81 -3.42 6.67
CA ASP A 143 12.41 -4.46 5.72
C ASP A 143 10.88 -4.67 5.65
N ILE A 144 10.12 -3.59 5.86
CA ILE A 144 8.66 -3.58 5.75
C ILE A 144 8.28 -3.27 4.30
N THR A 145 7.57 -4.17 3.65
CA THR A 145 7.10 -3.96 2.28
C THR A 145 5.99 -2.94 2.22
N ILE A 146 6.18 -1.86 1.49
CA ILE A 146 5.10 -0.90 1.19
C ILE A 146 4.21 -1.48 0.10
N GLN A 147 2.91 -1.61 0.40
CA GLN A 147 1.90 -2.00 -0.58
C GLN A 147 1.06 -0.77 -0.95
N THR A 148 1.15 -0.33 -2.21
CA THR A 148 0.49 0.91 -2.65
C THR A 148 -0.97 0.66 -3.02
N TRP A 149 -1.91 1.21 -2.24
CA TRP A 149 -3.33 1.18 -2.60
C TRP A 149 -3.74 2.44 -3.39
N SER A 150 -4.80 2.32 -4.20
CA SER A 150 -5.27 3.37 -5.13
C SER A 150 -4.18 3.94 -6.05
N PRO A 151 -3.36 3.10 -6.71
CA PRO A 151 -2.17 3.52 -7.45
C PRO A 151 -2.47 4.39 -8.68
N PHE A 152 -3.73 4.45 -9.12
CA PHE A 152 -4.18 5.23 -10.27
C PHE A 152 -5.16 6.35 -9.90
N GLN A 153 -5.38 6.58 -8.59
CA GLN A 153 -6.29 7.61 -8.10
C GLN A 153 -5.53 8.85 -7.60
N TYR A 154 -6.21 9.98 -7.65
CA TYR A 154 -5.81 11.19 -6.96
C TYR A 154 -6.74 11.42 -5.76
N GLY A 155 -6.19 11.98 -4.66
CA GLY A 155 -6.96 12.20 -3.44
C GLY A 155 -7.55 10.92 -2.81
N PHE A 156 -8.48 11.11 -1.89
CA PHE A 156 -9.16 10.01 -1.20
C PHE A 156 -10.48 9.71 -1.91
N PHE A 157 -10.46 8.75 -2.86
CA PHE A 157 -11.60 8.38 -3.72
C PHE A 157 -12.15 9.50 -4.61
N GLU A 158 -11.31 10.46 -4.99
CA GLU A 158 -11.73 11.60 -5.82
C GLU A 158 -11.79 11.29 -7.33
N GLY A 159 -11.13 10.22 -7.77
CA GLY A 159 -11.14 9.79 -9.17
C GLY A 159 -9.80 9.22 -9.66
N VAL A 160 -9.79 8.78 -10.91
CA VAL A 160 -8.61 8.27 -11.62
C VAL A 160 -7.97 9.41 -12.39
N PHE A 161 -6.64 9.56 -12.30
CA PHE A 161 -5.91 10.61 -13.00
C PHE A 161 -5.64 10.28 -14.47
N ILE A 162 -5.55 8.99 -14.83
CA ILE A 162 -5.32 8.56 -16.21
C ILE A 162 -6.54 8.88 -17.06
N GLY A 163 -6.32 9.69 -18.12
CA GLY A 163 -7.38 10.17 -18.99
C GLY A 163 -8.27 11.27 -18.40
N SER A 164 -7.89 11.86 -17.27
CA SER A 164 -8.63 12.96 -16.64
C SER A 164 -8.13 14.31 -17.13
N ASP A 165 -9.06 15.21 -17.49
CA ASP A 165 -8.76 16.60 -17.86
C ASP A 165 -8.17 17.42 -16.70
N LYS A 166 -8.21 16.90 -15.49
CA LYS A 166 -7.61 17.52 -14.32
C LYS A 166 -6.07 17.44 -14.34
N TYR A 167 -5.52 16.49 -15.12
CA TYR A 167 -4.07 16.23 -15.20
C TYR A 167 -3.58 16.15 -16.65
N PRO A 168 -3.79 17.21 -17.48
CA PRO A 168 -3.50 17.14 -18.92
C PRO A 168 -2.01 16.91 -19.20
N GLU A 169 -1.11 17.60 -18.48
CA GLU A 169 0.32 17.44 -18.66
C GLU A 169 0.83 16.06 -18.27
N LEU A 170 0.29 15.50 -17.16
CA LEU A 170 0.62 14.14 -16.75
C LEU A 170 0.15 13.11 -17.78
N ASN A 171 -1.07 13.26 -18.29
CA ASN A 171 -1.61 12.33 -19.29
C ASN A 171 -0.81 12.38 -20.59
N ARG A 172 -0.45 13.59 -21.07
CA ARG A 172 0.42 13.75 -22.23
C ARG A 172 1.78 13.06 -22.02
N CYS A 173 2.40 13.26 -20.85
CA CYS A 173 3.68 12.64 -20.53
C CYS A 173 3.59 11.11 -20.44
N LEU A 174 2.50 10.59 -19.85
CA LEU A 174 2.23 9.15 -19.79
C LEU A 174 2.07 8.54 -21.18
N GLU A 175 1.34 9.19 -22.09
CA GLU A 175 1.12 8.76 -23.47
C GLU A 175 2.43 8.73 -24.24
N GLU A 176 3.23 9.82 -24.22
CA GLU A 176 4.53 9.88 -24.90
C GLU A 176 5.49 8.77 -24.45
N ILE A 177 5.54 8.49 -23.14
CA ILE A 177 6.40 7.41 -22.63
C ILE A 177 5.81 6.04 -22.97
N ALA A 178 4.48 5.89 -22.91
CA ALA A 178 3.80 4.64 -23.30
C ALA A 178 4.08 4.28 -24.77
N ASP A 179 4.02 5.25 -25.66
CA ASP A 179 4.35 5.07 -27.10
C ASP A 179 5.79 4.60 -27.28
N LYS A 180 6.75 5.20 -26.56
CA LYS A 180 8.16 4.79 -26.60
C LYS A 180 8.37 3.33 -26.19
N TYR A 181 7.62 2.87 -25.19
CA TYR A 181 7.71 1.48 -24.67
C TYR A 181 6.70 0.53 -25.33
N HIS A 182 5.92 0.98 -26.32
CA HIS A 182 4.87 0.20 -27.00
C HIS A 182 3.87 -0.41 -26.01
N THR A 183 3.40 0.38 -25.04
CA THR A 183 2.53 -0.05 -23.95
C THR A 183 1.42 0.97 -23.67
N THR A 184 0.76 0.88 -22.50
CA THR A 184 -0.34 1.77 -22.12
C THR A 184 0.07 2.76 -21.03
N PRO A 185 -0.60 3.93 -20.92
CA PRO A 185 -0.43 4.86 -19.80
C PRO A 185 -0.59 4.21 -18.42
N THR A 186 -1.51 3.23 -18.29
CA THR A 186 -1.69 2.44 -17.05
C THR A 186 -0.43 1.67 -16.69
N THR A 187 0.20 1.05 -17.69
CA THR A 187 1.46 0.30 -17.51
C THR A 187 2.60 1.22 -17.06
N ILE A 188 2.72 2.41 -17.67
CA ILE A 188 3.75 3.40 -17.29
C ILE A 188 3.52 3.94 -15.88
N ALA A 189 2.27 4.26 -15.51
CA ALA A 189 1.94 4.71 -14.17
C ALA A 189 2.26 3.64 -13.10
N ALA A 190 2.03 2.37 -13.41
CA ALA A 190 2.43 1.25 -12.55
C ALA A 190 3.96 1.09 -12.50
N ALA A 191 4.65 1.19 -13.63
CA ALA A 191 6.10 1.10 -13.71
C ALA A 191 6.80 2.24 -12.93
N TRP A 192 6.18 3.43 -12.88
CA TRP A 192 6.69 4.54 -12.06
C TRP A 192 6.76 4.18 -10.57
N ILE A 193 5.73 3.53 -10.04
CA ILE A 193 5.70 3.06 -8.64
C ILE A 193 6.76 1.96 -8.43
N LEU A 194 6.77 0.96 -9.31
CA LEU A 194 7.66 -0.20 -9.19
C LEU A 194 9.15 0.17 -9.37
N ARG A 195 9.43 1.28 -10.09
CA ARG A 195 10.80 1.79 -10.30
C ARG A 195 11.45 2.28 -9.03
N HIS A 196 10.66 2.64 -8.01
CA HIS A 196 11.19 3.18 -6.76
C HIS A 196 12.00 2.11 -5.99
N PRO A 197 13.20 2.43 -5.46
CA PRO A 197 14.10 1.46 -4.81
C PRO A 197 13.58 0.92 -3.46
N ALA A 198 12.41 1.33 -3.01
CA ALA A 198 11.71 0.73 -1.86
C ALA A 198 11.06 -0.62 -2.19
N HIS A 199 11.15 -1.11 -3.43
CA HIS A 199 10.57 -2.37 -3.88
C HIS A 199 9.09 -2.51 -3.52
N MET A 200 8.30 -1.44 -3.80
CA MET A 200 6.89 -1.37 -3.48
C MET A 200 6.09 -2.43 -4.26
N GLN A 201 5.05 -2.94 -3.63
CA GLN A 201 4.05 -3.80 -4.28
C GLN A 201 2.82 -2.98 -4.61
N LEU A 202 2.32 -3.11 -5.85
CA LEU A 202 1.13 -2.39 -6.30
C LEU A 202 -0.12 -3.22 -6.06
N ILE A 203 -1.14 -2.62 -5.41
CA ILE A 203 -2.44 -3.25 -5.21
C ILE A 203 -3.35 -2.87 -6.37
N ALA A 204 -3.59 -3.82 -7.27
CA ALA A 204 -4.47 -3.64 -8.42
C ALA A 204 -5.94 -3.70 -8.01
N GLY A 205 -6.63 -2.56 -8.00
CA GLY A 205 -8.06 -2.46 -7.68
C GLY A 205 -8.97 -2.79 -8.86
N THR A 206 -8.75 -3.92 -9.54
CA THR A 206 -9.53 -4.32 -10.71
C THR A 206 -9.88 -5.81 -10.72
N THR A 207 -11.06 -6.13 -11.24
CA THR A 207 -11.50 -7.50 -11.54
C THR A 207 -11.50 -7.79 -13.06
N LYS A 208 -11.09 -6.81 -13.90
CA LYS A 208 -11.01 -6.97 -15.36
C LYS A 208 -9.67 -7.60 -15.73
N PRO A 209 -9.64 -8.79 -16.34
CA PRO A 209 -8.39 -9.47 -16.68
C PRO A 209 -7.48 -8.68 -17.63
N SER A 210 -8.06 -7.91 -18.58
CA SER A 210 -7.29 -7.06 -19.49
C SER A 210 -6.51 -6.00 -18.73
N ARG A 211 -7.18 -5.25 -17.84
CA ARG A 211 -6.53 -4.22 -17.03
C ARG A 211 -5.48 -4.80 -16.08
N PHE A 212 -5.74 -5.99 -15.53
CA PHE A 212 -4.75 -6.68 -14.69
C PHE A 212 -3.48 -7.03 -15.48
N ARG A 213 -3.63 -7.51 -16.74
CA ARG A 213 -2.47 -7.77 -17.61
C ARG A 213 -1.67 -6.52 -17.92
N GLU A 214 -2.33 -5.39 -18.20
CA GLU A 214 -1.66 -4.09 -18.39
C GLU A 214 -0.81 -3.70 -17.18
N ILE A 215 -1.36 -3.86 -15.97
CA ILE A 215 -0.65 -3.57 -14.72
C ILE A 215 0.54 -4.51 -14.55
N CYS A 216 0.38 -5.81 -14.81
CA CYS A 216 1.46 -6.79 -14.71
C CYS A 216 2.59 -6.54 -15.71
N ALA A 217 2.29 -6.02 -16.92
CA ALA A 217 3.29 -5.68 -17.92
C ALA A 217 4.29 -4.61 -17.41
N ALA A 218 3.94 -3.85 -16.40
CA ALA A 218 4.83 -2.89 -15.76
C ALA A 218 6.08 -3.53 -15.13
N CYS A 219 6.02 -4.80 -14.78
CA CYS A 219 7.17 -5.53 -14.23
C CYS A 219 8.32 -5.68 -15.23
N ASP A 220 8.03 -5.61 -16.52
CA ASP A 220 9.02 -5.73 -17.60
C ASP A 220 9.57 -4.36 -18.05
N ILE A 221 9.10 -3.26 -17.45
CA ILE A 221 9.48 -1.89 -17.82
C ILE A 221 10.35 -1.28 -16.72
N THR A 222 11.55 -0.86 -17.12
CA THR A 222 12.44 -0.07 -16.27
C THR A 222 12.52 1.34 -16.80
N LEU A 223 11.80 2.27 -16.18
CA LEU A 223 11.90 3.69 -16.51
C LEU A 223 13.29 4.22 -16.21
N THR A 224 13.82 5.06 -17.06
CA THR A 224 15.05 5.81 -16.77
C THR A 224 14.80 6.77 -15.61
N ARG A 225 15.88 7.27 -15.00
CA ARG A 225 15.77 8.29 -13.95
C ARG A 225 15.10 9.57 -14.47
N GLU A 226 15.43 9.98 -15.70
CA GLU A 226 14.86 11.16 -16.34
C GLU A 226 13.34 11.00 -16.58
N GLU A 227 12.91 9.86 -17.10
CA GLU A 227 11.47 9.57 -17.30
C GLU A 227 10.70 9.56 -16.00
N TRP A 228 11.29 8.98 -14.94
CA TRP A 228 10.69 8.94 -13.63
C TRP A 228 10.42 10.33 -13.06
N TYR A 229 11.44 11.22 -13.12
CA TYR A 229 11.31 12.60 -12.65
C TYR A 229 10.45 13.46 -13.58
N ARG A 230 10.45 13.19 -14.87
CA ARG A 230 9.58 13.86 -15.83
C ARG A 230 8.10 13.61 -15.50
N LEU A 231 7.73 12.38 -15.19
CA LEU A 231 6.38 12.01 -14.70
C LEU A 231 6.04 12.66 -13.36
N TYR A 232 7.00 12.70 -12.45
CA TYR A 232 6.85 13.36 -11.16
C TYR A 232 6.52 14.86 -11.31
N LEU A 233 7.26 15.56 -12.14
CA LEU A 233 7.01 16.99 -12.45
C LEU A 233 5.67 17.19 -13.16
N ALA A 234 5.34 16.34 -14.14
CA ALA A 234 4.09 16.41 -14.87
C ALA A 234 2.86 16.15 -13.98
N ALA A 235 3.02 15.47 -12.86
CA ALA A 235 1.98 15.30 -11.84
C ALA A 235 1.74 16.56 -10.98
N GLY A 236 2.50 17.64 -11.21
CA GLY A 236 2.37 18.93 -10.52
C GLY A 236 3.28 19.08 -9.30
N HIS A 237 4.23 18.18 -9.11
CA HIS A 237 5.23 18.30 -8.06
C HIS A 237 6.40 19.19 -8.49
N ILE A 238 7.23 19.58 -7.54
CA ILE A 238 8.38 20.43 -7.78
C ILE A 238 9.70 19.68 -7.54
N LEU A 239 10.74 20.12 -8.21
CA LEU A 239 12.12 19.82 -7.83
C LEU A 239 12.77 21.11 -7.34
N PRO A 240 13.55 21.08 -6.25
CA PRO A 240 14.26 22.23 -5.73
C PRO A 240 15.25 22.83 -6.74
#